data_ceccd60bc292d62ee75ce1858c2d1b00
#
_entry.id   ceccd60bc292d62ee75ce1858c2d1b00
#
_cell.length_a   1.000
_cell.length_b   1.000
_cell.length_c   1.000
_cell.angle_alpha   90.00
_cell.angle_beta   90.00
_cell.angle_gamma   90.00
#
_symmetry.space_group_name_H-M   'P 1'
#
loop_
_entity.id
_entity.type
_entity.pdbx_description
1 polymer ?
#
loop_
_entity_poly.entity_id
_entity_poly.type
_entity_poly.pdbx_seq_one_letter_code
_entity_poly.pdbx_strand_id
1 'polypeptide(L)'
;MPQDRLGFKYRGITHVMNSLLDIPPNSHTVLVYPNLNTIREIYRKYSLMVGQKGTEMFIILPYYETVEDVKRNLMVDDNCFETFEVMLKEGSLIIRDCHAILNEDTRTTANFLRDCPSGVSAIAHFLKEMLTHATKIGKDTVSVWIDTGTFRSVESGHRSLFDYEQFIPLAFNDEVVKQFCLYHQKDFELKLSQLEEHKSLIIIKED
;
A
#
# COMPACT_ATOMS: atom_id res chain seq x y z
N MET A 1 15.70 -21.76 -19.39
CA MET A 1 15.39 -20.40 -18.89
C MET A 1 13.90 -20.17 -19.05
N PRO A 2 13.11 -20.13 -17.97
CA PRO A 2 11.70 -19.76 -18.04
C PRO A 2 11.54 -18.32 -17.51
N GLN A 3 12.02 -17.31 -18.27
CA GLN A 3 12.02 -15.90 -17.83
C GLN A 3 10.91 -15.05 -18.46
N ASP A 4 10.07 -15.59 -19.34
CA ASP A 4 9.17 -14.75 -20.15
C ASP A 4 7.67 -14.90 -19.87
N ARG A 5 7.27 -15.61 -18.83
CA ARG A 5 5.83 -15.82 -18.55
C ARG A 5 5.20 -14.81 -17.60
N LEU A 6 5.98 -14.16 -16.76
CA LEU A 6 5.54 -13.03 -15.94
C LEU A 6 6.19 -11.81 -16.54
N GLY A 7 5.43 -10.84 -17.02
CA GLY A 7 5.92 -9.61 -17.63
C GLY A 7 6.66 -8.72 -16.63
N PHE A 8 7.81 -9.20 -16.10
CA PHE A 8 8.68 -8.46 -15.17
C PHE A 8 9.16 -7.18 -15.85
N LYS A 9 8.64 -6.04 -15.43
CA LYS A 9 9.11 -4.74 -15.89
C LYS A 9 10.06 -4.16 -14.85
N TYR A 10 11.34 -4.39 -15.04
CA TYR A 10 12.38 -3.67 -14.31
C TYR A 10 12.43 -2.21 -14.77
N ARG A 11 12.35 -1.25 -13.84
CA ARG A 11 12.25 0.15 -14.20
C ARG A 11 12.96 1.03 -13.18
N GLY A 12 13.71 2.04 -13.64
CA GLY A 12 14.19 3.14 -12.80
C GLY A 12 13.03 3.94 -12.19
N ILE A 13 13.29 4.66 -11.10
CA ILE A 13 12.27 5.33 -10.27
C ILE A 13 11.36 6.25 -11.10
N THR A 14 11.91 7.06 -12.01
CA THR A 14 11.11 7.98 -12.83
C THR A 14 10.07 7.23 -13.69
N HIS A 15 10.47 6.09 -14.24
CA HIS A 15 9.59 5.29 -15.06
C HIS A 15 8.52 4.57 -14.23
N VAL A 16 8.90 4.13 -13.02
CA VAL A 16 7.97 3.56 -12.04
C VAL A 16 6.91 4.58 -11.65
N MET A 17 7.30 5.82 -11.36
CA MET A 17 6.38 6.89 -10.98
C MET A 17 5.29 7.13 -12.02
N ASN A 18 5.67 7.24 -13.30
CA ASN A 18 4.68 7.41 -14.37
C ASN A 18 3.71 6.20 -14.44
N SER A 19 4.25 4.99 -14.27
CA SER A 19 3.42 3.78 -14.27
C SER A 19 2.44 3.71 -13.10
N LEU A 20 2.85 4.16 -11.90
CA LEU A 20 2.02 4.15 -10.70
C LEU A 20 0.83 5.11 -10.81
N LEU A 21 1.03 6.24 -11.48
CA LEU A 21 -0.05 7.21 -11.70
C LEU A 21 -1.11 6.73 -12.68
N ASP A 22 -0.70 5.94 -13.66
CA ASP A 22 -1.57 5.37 -14.69
C ASP A 22 -2.32 4.12 -14.20
N ILE A 23 -2.03 3.64 -13.00
CA ILE A 23 -2.74 2.51 -12.40
C ILE A 23 -4.21 2.92 -12.16
N PRO A 24 -5.16 2.20 -12.75
CA PRO A 24 -6.57 2.52 -12.60
C PRO A 24 -7.07 2.23 -11.17
N PRO A 25 -8.15 2.87 -10.73
CA PRO A 25 -8.91 2.41 -9.57
C PRO A 25 -9.31 0.93 -9.70
N ASN A 26 -9.61 0.28 -8.61
CA ASN A 26 -9.92 -1.16 -8.51
C ASN A 26 -8.77 -2.06 -8.98
N SER A 27 -7.55 -1.60 -8.76
CA SER A 27 -6.33 -2.34 -9.09
C SER A 27 -5.63 -2.87 -7.85
N HIS A 28 -5.00 -4.02 -8.01
CA HIS A 28 -4.11 -4.62 -7.04
C HIS A 28 -2.74 -4.84 -7.70
N THR A 29 -1.72 -4.16 -7.18
CA THR A 29 -0.38 -4.12 -7.76
C THR A 29 0.65 -4.53 -6.73
N VAL A 30 1.52 -5.47 -7.11
CA VAL A 30 2.72 -5.81 -6.34
C VAL A 30 3.86 -4.89 -6.77
N LEU A 31 4.49 -4.26 -5.79
CA LEU A 31 5.65 -3.40 -5.97
C LEU A 31 6.83 -3.97 -5.18
N VAL A 32 7.86 -4.41 -5.89
CA VAL A 32 9.09 -4.93 -5.27
C VAL A 32 10.15 -3.85 -5.24
N TYR A 33 10.68 -3.54 -4.07
CA TYR A 33 11.70 -2.49 -3.89
C TYR A 33 13.00 -3.06 -3.32
N PRO A 34 14.18 -2.57 -3.77
CA PRO A 34 15.48 -3.13 -3.39
C PRO A 34 15.91 -2.72 -1.98
N ASN A 35 15.59 -1.51 -1.55
CA ASN A 35 15.97 -0.95 -0.25
C ASN A 35 15.03 0.17 0.21
N LEU A 36 15.17 0.57 1.49
CA LEU A 36 14.33 1.60 2.09
C LEU A 36 14.49 2.99 1.44
N ASN A 37 15.67 3.35 0.96
CA ASN A 37 15.85 4.67 0.32
C ASN A 37 15.03 4.78 -0.96
N THR A 38 14.96 3.71 -1.73
CA THR A 38 14.14 3.64 -2.95
C THR A 38 12.66 3.83 -2.64
N ILE A 39 12.12 3.11 -1.64
CA ILE A 39 10.69 3.21 -1.31
C ILE A 39 10.35 4.58 -0.69
N ARG A 40 11.25 5.18 0.11
CA ARG A 40 11.12 6.53 0.65
C ARG A 40 10.99 7.59 -0.45
N GLU A 41 11.85 7.50 -1.47
CA GLU A 41 11.80 8.40 -2.62
C GLU A 41 10.49 8.26 -3.39
N ILE A 42 10.01 7.02 -3.57
CA ILE A 42 8.74 6.76 -4.22
C ILE A 42 7.57 7.29 -3.39
N TYR A 43 7.53 7.06 -2.09
CA TYR A 43 6.51 7.64 -1.20
C TYR A 43 6.44 9.15 -1.35
N ARG A 44 7.59 9.81 -1.28
CA ARG A 44 7.67 11.27 -1.39
C ARG A 44 7.15 11.76 -2.74
N LYS A 45 7.64 11.21 -3.84
CA LYS A 45 7.21 11.60 -5.19
C LYS A 45 5.73 11.34 -5.41
N TYR A 46 5.24 10.16 -5.02
CA TYR A 46 3.83 9.80 -5.18
C TYR A 46 2.91 10.72 -4.36
N SER A 47 3.24 10.94 -3.09
CA SER A 47 2.48 11.85 -2.22
C SER A 47 2.39 13.26 -2.79
N LEU A 48 3.49 13.80 -3.31
CA LEU A 48 3.49 15.12 -3.95
C LEU A 48 2.54 15.19 -5.14
N MET A 49 2.60 14.20 -6.01
CA MET A 49 1.78 14.17 -7.21
C MET A 49 0.29 14.01 -6.86
N VAL A 50 -0.01 13.18 -5.86
CA VAL A 50 -1.37 13.03 -5.31
C VAL A 50 -1.86 14.32 -4.66
N GLY A 51 -1.02 14.96 -3.84
CA GLY A 51 -1.32 16.24 -3.20
C GLY A 51 -1.60 17.35 -4.21
N GLN A 52 -0.81 17.44 -5.28
CA GLN A 52 -1.02 18.42 -6.35
C GLN A 52 -2.31 18.18 -7.14
N LYS A 53 -2.69 16.93 -7.37
CA LYS A 53 -3.96 16.58 -8.03
C LYS A 53 -5.17 16.85 -7.13
N GLY A 54 -5.02 16.68 -5.84
CA GLY A 54 -6.05 16.96 -4.83
C GLY A 54 -7.25 16.00 -4.81
N THR A 55 -7.33 15.02 -5.71
CA THR A 55 -8.49 14.12 -5.87
C THR A 55 -8.33 12.76 -5.20
N GLU A 56 -7.14 12.45 -4.71
CA GLU A 56 -6.80 11.13 -4.17
C GLU A 56 -6.40 11.24 -2.69
N MET A 57 -6.87 10.31 -1.88
CA MET A 57 -6.40 10.07 -0.52
C MET A 57 -5.29 9.04 -0.55
N PHE A 58 -4.19 9.28 0.16
CA PHE A 58 -3.04 8.40 0.19
C PHE A 58 -2.81 7.80 1.58
N ILE A 59 -2.72 6.47 1.67
CA ILE A 59 -2.52 5.72 2.90
C ILE A 59 -1.23 4.94 2.81
N ILE A 60 -0.35 5.11 3.78
CA ILE A 60 0.92 4.37 3.93
C ILE A 60 0.85 3.55 5.21
N LEU A 61 1.02 2.24 5.07
CA LEU A 61 1.09 1.27 6.18
C LEU A 61 2.49 0.64 6.18
N PRO A 62 3.48 1.30 6.79
CA PRO A 62 4.86 0.84 6.81
C PRO A 62 5.06 -0.33 7.77
N TYR A 63 6.10 -1.15 7.52
CA TYR A 63 6.57 -2.18 8.44
C TYR A 63 8.02 -1.97 8.86
N TYR A 64 8.90 -1.68 7.91
CA TYR A 64 10.35 -1.53 8.19
C TYR A 64 10.72 -0.14 8.73
N GLU A 65 9.76 0.78 8.81
CA GLU A 65 9.94 2.13 9.32
C GLU A 65 8.83 2.46 10.31
N THR A 66 9.14 3.33 11.28
CA THR A 66 8.11 3.90 12.15
C THR A 66 7.27 4.95 11.40
N VAL A 67 6.09 5.23 11.90
CA VAL A 67 5.23 6.32 11.37
C VAL A 67 5.99 7.65 11.36
N GLU A 68 6.77 7.92 12.41
CA GLU A 68 7.57 9.13 12.56
C GLU A 68 8.72 9.19 11.56
N ASP A 69 9.35 8.06 11.24
CA ASP A 69 10.42 8.01 10.23
C ASP A 69 9.85 8.28 8.84
N VAL A 70 8.70 7.69 8.50
CA VAL A 70 8.02 7.97 7.22
C VAL A 70 7.67 9.45 7.13
N LYS A 71 7.05 10.05 8.15
CA LYS A 71 6.74 11.48 8.18
C LYS A 71 7.98 12.34 7.98
N ARG A 72 9.06 12.03 8.73
CA ARG A 72 10.33 12.77 8.61
C ARG A 72 10.89 12.68 7.19
N ASN A 73 10.86 11.50 6.58
CA ASN A 73 11.36 11.29 5.22
C ASN A 73 10.54 12.02 4.15
N LEU A 74 9.22 12.15 4.34
CA LEU A 74 8.38 12.94 3.46
C LEU A 74 8.70 14.44 3.54
N MET A 75 9.09 14.93 4.72
CA MET A 75 9.31 16.35 5.03
C MET A 75 10.76 16.83 4.83
N VAL A 76 11.64 15.99 4.28
CA VAL A 76 13.08 16.33 4.10
C VAL A 76 13.32 17.49 3.12
N ASP A 77 12.42 17.69 2.17
CA ASP A 77 12.56 18.73 1.13
C ASP A 77 11.63 19.92 1.44
N ASP A 78 12.18 21.10 1.66
CA ASP A 78 11.45 22.33 1.98
C ASP A 78 10.34 22.63 0.97
N ASN A 79 10.56 22.32 -0.31
CA ASN A 79 9.56 22.53 -1.37
C ASN A 79 8.35 21.61 -1.26
N CYS A 80 8.47 20.54 -0.48
CA CYS A 80 7.44 19.53 -0.31
C CYS A 80 6.70 19.68 1.01
N PHE A 81 7.30 20.34 1.98
CA PHE A 81 6.83 20.44 3.37
C PHE A 81 5.40 20.98 3.46
N GLU A 82 5.11 22.10 2.81
CA GLU A 82 3.77 22.70 2.83
C GLU A 82 2.69 21.74 2.29
N THR A 83 2.99 21.03 1.19
CA THR A 83 2.06 20.07 0.61
C THR A 83 1.76 18.93 1.58
N PHE A 84 2.77 18.38 2.25
CA PHE A 84 2.59 17.29 3.20
C PHE A 84 1.87 17.73 4.48
N GLU A 85 2.18 18.92 5.00
CA GLU A 85 1.45 19.47 6.14
C GLU A 85 -0.04 19.63 5.83
N VAL A 86 -0.37 20.19 4.68
CA VAL A 86 -1.76 20.35 4.24
C VAL A 86 -2.44 19.00 4.14
N MET A 87 -1.83 18.02 3.46
CA MET A 87 -2.40 16.68 3.28
C MET A 87 -2.62 15.96 4.63
N LEU A 88 -1.68 16.06 5.55
CA LEU A 88 -1.81 15.48 6.90
C LEU A 88 -2.93 16.17 7.69
N LYS A 89 -3.01 17.49 7.64
CA LYS A 89 -4.02 18.28 8.35
C LYS A 89 -5.42 18.05 7.81
N GLU A 90 -5.57 17.92 6.50
CA GLU A 90 -6.85 17.62 5.85
C GLU A 90 -7.26 16.15 5.99
N GLY A 91 -6.34 15.27 6.41
CA GLY A 91 -6.56 13.84 6.47
C GLY A 91 -6.56 13.15 5.10
N SER A 92 -5.98 13.77 4.07
CA SER A 92 -5.79 13.17 2.75
C SER A 92 -4.48 12.38 2.62
N LEU A 93 -3.57 12.49 3.58
CA LEU A 93 -2.42 11.62 3.78
C LEU A 93 -2.52 10.95 5.16
N ILE A 94 -2.62 9.65 5.19
CA ILE A 94 -2.67 8.83 6.40
C ILE A 94 -1.42 7.96 6.46
N ILE A 95 -0.70 8.02 7.58
CA ILE A 95 0.43 7.12 7.85
C ILE A 95 0.10 6.43 9.17
N ARG A 96 -0.04 5.11 9.16
CA ARG A 96 -0.43 4.35 10.34
C ARG A 96 0.35 3.05 10.44
N ASP A 97 0.69 2.67 11.66
CA ASP A 97 1.33 1.40 11.96
C ASP A 97 0.39 0.24 11.61
N CYS A 98 0.79 -0.58 10.65
CA CYS A 98 0.00 -1.73 10.21
C CYS A 98 -0.13 -2.78 11.31
N HIS A 99 0.89 -2.95 12.14
CA HIS A 99 0.85 -3.88 13.27
C HIS A 99 -0.19 -3.46 14.32
N ALA A 100 -0.33 -2.16 14.55
CA ALA A 100 -1.39 -1.65 15.43
C ALA A 100 -2.78 -1.99 14.88
N ILE A 101 -2.99 -1.85 13.56
CA ILE A 101 -4.26 -2.20 12.92
C ILE A 101 -4.56 -3.69 13.06
N LEU A 102 -3.57 -4.56 12.82
CA LEU A 102 -3.73 -6.02 12.91
C LEU A 102 -4.10 -6.50 14.31
N ASN A 103 -3.72 -5.75 15.35
CA ASN A 103 -4.01 -6.06 16.74
C ASN A 103 -5.32 -5.43 17.25
N GLU A 104 -5.99 -4.59 16.46
CA GLU A 104 -7.30 -4.04 16.83
C GLU A 104 -8.35 -5.15 16.90
N ASP A 105 -9.07 -5.23 18.04
CA ASP A 105 -10.15 -6.21 18.21
C ASP A 105 -11.39 -5.79 17.42
N THR A 106 -11.52 -6.31 16.22
CA THR A 106 -12.60 -5.99 15.29
C THR A 106 -13.81 -6.95 15.42
N ARG A 107 -13.87 -7.78 16.47
CA ARG A 107 -14.92 -8.81 16.63
C ARG A 107 -16.34 -8.26 16.64
N THR A 108 -16.52 -6.98 16.88
CA THR A 108 -17.82 -6.38 17.10
C THR A 108 -18.52 -5.84 15.85
N THR A 109 -17.84 -5.70 14.71
CA THR A 109 -18.37 -4.90 13.58
C THR A 109 -18.62 -5.65 12.27
N ALA A 110 -18.24 -6.90 12.13
CA ALA A 110 -18.14 -7.49 10.79
C ALA A 110 -19.01 -8.72 10.55
N ASN A 111 -20.31 -8.53 10.36
CA ASN A 111 -21.13 -9.53 9.62
C ASN A 111 -20.65 -9.73 8.17
N PHE A 112 -19.84 -8.79 7.65
CA PHE A 112 -19.33 -8.75 6.29
C PHE A 112 -18.12 -9.70 6.07
N LEU A 113 -17.37 -10.03 7.14
CA LEU A 113 -16.12 -10.77 7.04
C LEU A 113 -16.11 -12.03 7.93
N ARG A 114 -17.27 -12.69 8.09
CA ARG A 114 -17.40 -13.87 8.95
C ARG A 114 -16.38 -14.97 8.69
N ASP A 115 -15.94 -15.09 7.44
CA ASP A 115 -15.02 -16.14 6.99
C ASP A 115 -13.59 -15.62 6.78
N CYS A 116 -13.34 -14.35 7.12
CA CYS A 116 -12.03 -13.72 6.92
C CYS A 116 -11.14 -13.89 8.17
N PRO A 117 -9.87 -14.26 8.04
CA PRO A 117 -8.92 -14.29 9.15
C PRO A 117 -8.86 -12.96 9.91
N SER A 118 -8.72 -13.00 11.23
CA SER A 118 -8.85 -11.82 12.10
C SER A 118 -8.00 -10.61 11.68
N GLY A 119 -6.73 -10.83 11.29
CA GLY A 119 -5.85 -9.73 10.85
C GLY A 119 -6.27 -9.10 9.52
N VAL A 120 -6.72 -9.90 8.56
CA VAL A 120 -7.24 -9.40 7.26
C VAL A 120 -8.54 -8.63 7.48
N SER A 121 -9.37 -9.09 8.41
CA SER A 121 -10.61 -8.44 8.82
C SER A 121 -10.37 -7.03 9.37
N ALA A 122 -9.34 -6.86 10.20
CA ALA A 122 -8.96 -5.57 10.76
C ALA A 122 -8.52 -4.56 9.67
N ILE A 123 -7.70 -5.01 8.72
CA ILE A 123 -7.28 -4.16 7.59
C ILE A 123 -8.49 -3.80 6.72
N ALA A 124 -9.36 -4.75 6.39
CA ALA A 124 -10.55 -4.49 5.60
C ALA A 124 -11.49 -3.49 6.27
N HIS A 125 -11.67 -3.61 7.59
CA HIS A 125 -12.46 -2.64 8.36
C HIS A 125 -11.83 -1.25 8.32
N PHE A 126 -10.55 -1.15 8.60
CA PHE A 126 -9.80 0.10 8.51
C PHE A 126 -9.95 0.74 7.13
N LEU A 127 -9.77 -0.01 6.04
CA LEU A 127 -9.90 0.52 4.69
C LEU A 127 -11.31 1.03 4.40
N LYS A 128 -12.34 0.36 4.91
CA LYS A 128 -13.72 0.81 4.76
C LYS A 128 -14.02 2.12 5.49
N GLU A 129 -13.45 2.30 6.68
CA GLU A 129 -13.50 3.59 7.38
C GLU A 129 -12.79 4.68 6.59
N MET A 130 -11.62 4.37 6.01
CA MET A 130 -10.85 5.32 5.19
C MET A 130 -11.59 5.71 3.91
N LEU A 131 -12.29 4.79 3.25
CA LEU A 131 -13.15 5.11 2.11
C LEU A 131 -14.29 6.08 2.50
N THR A 132 -14.92 5.81 3.63
CA THR A 132 -15.94 6.72 4.18
C THR A 132 -15.36 8.10 4.49
N HIS A 133 -14.15 8.14 5.04
CA HIS A 133 -13.43 9.38 5.31
C HIS A 133 -13.08 10.13 4.03
N ALA A 134 -12.51 9.43 3.03
CA ALA A 134 -12.15 9.99 1.72
C ALA A 134 -13.35 10.69 1.07
N THR A 135 -14.50 10.04 1.05
CA THR A 135 -15.74 10.63 0.54
C THR A 135 -16.13 11.92 1.29
N LYS A 136 -16.00 11.93 2.63
CA LYS A 136 -16.31 13.12 3.46
C LYS A 136 -15.40 14.31 3.16
N ILE A 137 -14.14 14.08 2.81
CA ILE A 137 -13.17 15.13 2.47
C ILE A 137 -13.10 15.40 0.97
N GLY A 138 -14.03 14.85 0.17
CA GLY A 138 -14.15 15.10 -1.27
C GLY A 138 -13.06 14.47 -2.11
N LYS A 139 -12.54 13.28 -1.71
CA LYS A 139 -11.58 12.52 -2.51
C LYS A 139 -12.31 11.42 -3.31
N ASP A 140 -11.93 11.29 -4.57
CA ASP A 140 -12.55 10.35 -5.52
C ASP A 140 -11.89 8.96 -5.51
N THR A 141 -10.66 8.88 -5.03
CA THR A 141 -9.84 7.66 -5.05
C THR A 141 -9.05 7.52 -3.76
N VAL A 142 -8.83 6.28 -3.33
CA VAL A 142 -7.95 5.93 -2.20
C VAL A 142 -6.83 5.04 -2.69
N SER A 143 -5.58 5.47 -2.49
CA SER A 143 -4.39 4.63 -2.70
C SER A 143 -3.88 4.11 -1.38
N VAL A 144 -3.77 2.79 -1.26
CA VAL A 144 -3.28 2.11 -0.06
C VAL A 144 -1.99 1.40 -0.38
N TRP A 145 -0.96 1.72 0.36
CA TRP A 145 0.37 1.13 0.25
C TRP A 145 0.68 0.38 1.53
N ILE A 146 0.65 -0.94 1.46
CA ILE A 146 0.89 -1.82 2.60
C ILE A 146 2.20 -2.58 2.44
N ASP A 147 3.08 -2.45 3.42
CA ASP A 147 4.30 -3.25 3.47
C ASP A 147 3.98 -4.66 3.99
N THR A 148 4.20 -5.64 3.12
CA THR A 148 3.86 -7.05 3.40
C THR A 148 4.74 -7.70 4.46
N GLY A 149 5.85 -7.07 4.84
CA GLY A 149 6.66 -7.49 5.99
C GLY A 149 5.84 -7.61 7.27
N THR A 150 4.80 -6.79 7.41
CA THR A 150 3.91 -6.76 8.57
C THR A 150 3.26 -8.13 8.86
N PHE A 151 2.98 -8.93 7.84
CA PHE A 151 2.38 -10.26 8.01
C PHE A 151 3.35 -11.29 8.60
N ARG A 152 4.66 -11.00 8.65
CA ARG A 152 5.66 -11.88 9.27
C ARG A 152 5.59 -11.89 10.78
N SER A 153 5.14 -10.81 11.38
CA SER A 153 5.02 -10.65 12.83
C SER A 153 3.77 -11.31 13.41
N VAL A 154 2.85 -11.78 12.57
CA VAL A 154 1.62 -12.46 12.98
C VAL A 154 1.88 -13.96 13.08
N GLU A 155 1.33 -14.62 14.09
CA GLU A 155 1.56 -16.04 14.44
C GLU A 155 1.29 -17.03 13.27
N SER A 156 0.46 -16.64 12.31
CA SER A 156 0.17 -17.38 11.07
C SER A 156 0.63 -16.65 9.80
N GLY A 157 1.72 -15.91 9.88
CA GLY A 157 2.13 -14.86 8.92
C GLY A 157 2.03 -15.19 7.44
N HIS A 158 2.44 -16.39 6.99
CA HIS A 158 2.31 -16.78 5.58
C HIS A 158 0.86 -16.96 5.14
N ARG A 159 0.03 -17.54 6.01
CA ARG A 159 -1.39 -17.72 5.74
C ARG A 159 -2.10 -16.38 5.72
N SER A 160 -1.80 -15.53 6.67
CA SER A 160 -2.38 -14.19 6.75
C SER A 160 -2.06 -13.33 5.53
N LEU A 161 -0.84 -13.42 4.98
CA LEU A 161 -0.48 -12.73 3.74
C LEU A 161 -1.25 -13.30 2.54
N PHE A 162 -1.32 -14.61 2.41
CA PHE A 162 -2.08 -15.27 1.34
C PHE A 162 -3.56 -14.90 1.41
N ASP A 163 -4.14 -14.96 2.60
CA ASP A 163 -5.52 -14.56 2.83
C ASP A 163 -5.73 -13.07 2.49
N TYR A 164 -4.80 -12.19 2.88
CA TYR A 164 -4.84 -10.76 2.52
C TYR A 164 -4.87 -10.57 1.00
N GLU A 165 -3.95 -11.19 0.29
CA GLU A 165 -3.80 -11.07 -1.17
C GLU A 165 -5.04 -11.58 -1.92
N GLN A 166 -5.75 -12.57 -1.37
CA GLN A 166 -6.97 -13.09 -1.96
C GLN A 166 -8.23 -12.30 -1.59
N PHE A 167 -8.39 -11.96 -0.30
CA PHE A 167 -9.66 -11.44 0.20
C PHE A 167 -9.80 -9.93 0.02
N ILE A 168 -8.73 -9.17 0.19
CA ILE A 168 -8.83 -7.71 0.13
C ILE A 168 -9.21 -7.21 -1.27
N PRO A 169 -8.62 -7.69 -2.38
CA PRO A 169 -9.07 -7.29 -3.71
C PRO A 169 -10.54 -7.60 -3.98
N LEU A 170 -11.03 -8.74 -3.49
CA LEU A 170 -12.43 -9.12 -3.64
C LEU A 170 -13.37 -8.24 -2.81
N ALA A 171 -12.94 -7.88 -1.59
CA ALA A 171 -13.73 -7.05 -0.68
C ALA A 171 -13.94 -5.62 -1.19
N PHE A 172 -13.04 -5.12 -2.04
CA PHE A 172 -13.03 -3.75 -2.57
C PHE A 172 -13.13 -3.69 -4.11
N ASN A 173 -13.63 -4.75 -4.74
CA ASN A 173 -13.70 -4.84 -6.21
C ASN A 173 -14.58 -3.74 -6.85
N ASP A 174 -15.59 -3.26 -6.15
CA ASP A 174 -16.51 -2.22 -6.60
C ASP A 174 -16.13 -0.81 -6.11
N GLU A 175 -15.03 -0.70 -5.34
CA GLU A 175 -14.61 0.55 -4.74
C GLU A 175 -13.48 1.22 -5.52
N VAL A 176 -13.36 2.54 -5.37
CA VAL A 176 -12.33 3.35 -6.04
C VAL A 176 -10.97 3.26 -5.31
N VAL A 177 -10.47 2.05 -5.10
CA VAL A 177 -9.24 1.77 -4.36
C VAL A 177 -8.14 1.31 -5.29
N LYS A 178 -6.94 1.88 -5.14
CA LYS A 178 -5.69 1.37 -5.70
C LYS A 178 -4.92 0.70 -4.57
N GLN A 179 -4.65 -0.58 -4.68
CA GLN A 179 -3.92 -1.34 -3.67
C GLN A 179 -2.52 -1.66 -4.15
N PHE A 180 -1.53 -1.33 -3.31
CA PHE A 180 -0.12 -1.61 -3.56
C PHE A 180 0.43 -2.47 -2.43
N CYS A 181 0.75 -3.72 -2.75
CA CYS A 181 1.47 -4.62 -1.86
C CYS A 181 2.96 -4.42 -2.06
N LEU A 182 3.62 -3.89 -1.04
CA LEU A 182 5.04 -3.58 -1.07
C LEU A 182 5.84 -4.77 -0.55
N TYR A 183 6.80 -5.21 -1.35
CA TYR A 183 7.71 -6.29 -0.99
C TYR A 183 9.14 -5.78 -1.00
N HIS A 184 9.82 -5.91 0.12
CA HIS A 184 11.28 -5.79 0.10
C HIS A 184 11.86 -6.93 -0.74
N GLN A 185 12.83 -6.66 -1.61
CA GLN A 185 13.39 -7.64 -2.53
C GLN A 185 13.83 -8.93 -1.84
N LYS A 186 14.48 -8.83 -0.67
CA LYS A 186 14.88 -10.00 0.14
C LYS A 186 13.73 -10.90 0.55
N ASP A 187 12.53 -10.34 0.67
CA ASP A 187 11.32 -11.05 1.07
C ASP A 187 10.61 -11.65 -0.12
N PHE A 188 10.74 -11.00 -1.27
CA PHE A 188 10.10 -11.39 -2.51
C PHE A 188 10.70 -12.67 -3.09
N GLU A 189 12.02 -12.83 -3.07
CA GLU A 189 12.74 -14.01 -3.58
C GLU A 189 12.26 -15.31 -2.92
N LEU A 190 11.76 -15.23 -1.68
CA LEU A 190 11.22 -16.36 -0.93
C LEU A 190 9.78 -16.75 -1.32
N LYS A 191 9.08 -15.92 -2.09
CA LYS A 191 7.62 -16.03 -2.30
C LYS A 191 7.18 -16.01 -3.76
N LEU A 192 8.10 -15.99 -4.71
CA LEU A 192 7.83 -15.87 -6.15
C LEU A 192 6.78 -16.88 -6.67
N SER A 193 6.74 -18.10 -6.12
CA SER A 193 5.79 -19.13 -6.53
C SER A 193 4.34 -18.87 -6.09
N GLN A 194 4.11 -17.96 -5.16
CA GLN A 194 2.77 -17.65 -4.64
C GLN A 194 2.14 -16.41 -5.28
N LEU A 195 2.92 -15.65 -6.06
CA LEU A 195 2.50 -14.37 -6.63
C LEU A 195 2.10 -14.45 -8.11
N GLU A 196 2.00 -15.65 -8.69
CA GLU A 196 1.67 -15.87 -10.11
C GLU A 196 0.27 -15.37 -10.50
N GLU A 197 -0.61 -15.09 -9.53
CA GLU A 197 -1.99 -14.65 -9.77
C GLU A 197 -2.18 -13.12 -9.81
N HIS A 198 -1.13 -12.32 -9.57
CA HIS A 198 -1.26 -10.88 -9.50
C HIS A 198 -1.38 -10.23 -10.89
N LYS A 199 -2.36 -9.34 -11.04
CA LYS A 199 -2.64 -8.65 -12.31
C LYS A 199 -1.55 -7.67 -12.73
N SER A 200 -0.75 -7.16 -11.79
CA SER A 200 0.33 -6.20 -12.06
C SER A 200 1.50 -6.41 -11.10
N LEU A 201 2.68 -6.54 -11.64
CA LEU A 201 3.94 -6.67 -10.88
C LEU A 201 4.96 -5.65 -11.40
N ILE A 202 5.45 -4.81 -10.52
CA ILE A 202 6.49 -3.81 -10.81
C ILE A 202 7.71 -4.12 -9.94
N ILE A 203 8.86 -4.39 -10.55
CA ILE A 203 10.13 -4.57 -9.86
C ILE A 203 11.00 -3.33 -10.12
N ILE A 204 11.42 -2.68 -9.04
CA ILE A 204 12.26 -1.49 -9.10
C ILE A 204 13.73 -1.94 -9.11
N LYS A 205 14.53 -1.39 -10.02
CA LYS A 205 15.98 -1.52 -9.99
C LYS A 205 16.61 -0.29 -9.32
N GLU A 206 17.71 -0.52 -8.64
CA GLU A 206 18.66 0.54 -8.33
C GLU A 206 19.26 1.05 -9.66
N ASP A 207 19.30 2.36 -9.83
CA ASP A 207 19.99 3.03 -10.95
C ASP A 207 21.50 2.92 -10.77
#